data_dca164f79ee0929e190314e4c2736cb2
#
_entry.id   dca164f79ee0929e190314e4c2736cb2
#
_cell.length_a   1.000
_cell.length_b   1.000
_cell.length_c   1.000
_cell.angle_alpha   90.00
_cell.angle_beta   90.00
_cell.angle_gamma   90.00
#
_symmetry.space_group_name_H-M   'P 1'
#
loop_
_entity.id
_entity.type
_entity.pdbx_description
1 polymer ?
#
loop_
_entity_poly.entity_id
_entity_poly.type
_entity_poly.pdbx_seq_one_letter_code
_entity_poly.pdbx_strand_id
1 'polypeptide(L)'
;MKPLQTSSGDLNADRRADYAEMLFASGDHVAAAELLLGALELAPQWAMGWFRLGEMQEASGRLDLAAQAWVMVLNLDPADRQGAALKLQLIGKGPVSSAPPSAFVETLFDHYAETFEEMLVGKLDYRLPEALERMIRKARSGRFRLALDLGCGTGLMGERLRPIVDRLEGIDISARMLKKARTKGIYDTLTKADLQGFSHSGENPDLVTSADVLIYVGALEGLIGRVAGVLAGGGLFAFSVESLASGDFALQPSRRYAHSDSYVRRTVEANGLSILALEPTTIRQDRREPVKGWVVLALKAHAT
;
A
#
# COMPACT_ATOMS: atom_id res chain seq x y z
N MET A 1 -10.13 -3.49 11.57
CA MET A 1 -9.75 -2.09 11.34
C MET A 1 -11.03 -1.26 11.42
N LYS A 2 -11.16 -0.27 12.33
CA LYS A 2 -12.35 0.59 12.33
C LYS A 2 -12.32 1.44 11.06
N PRO A 3 -13.43 1.55 10.30
CA PRO A 3 -13.50 2.44 9.16
C PRO A 3 -13.22 3.89 9.56
N LEU A 4 -12.72 4.67 8.62
CA LEU A 4 -12.65 6.13 8.72
C LEU A 4 -14.09 6.67 8.87
N GLN A 5 -14.57 6.84 10.10
CA GLN A 5 -15.85 7.48 10.36
C GLN A 5 -15.66 9.00 10.32
N THR A 6 -15.97 9.58 9.17
CA THR A 6 -16.27 11.00 9.12
C THR A 6 -17.76 11.16 9.33
N SER A 7 -18.18 12.15 10.14
CA SER A 7 -19.59 12.48 10.38
C SER A 7 -20.35 12.71 9.07
N SER A 8 -21.61 12.31 9.03
CA SER A 8 -22.51 12.59 7.90
C SER A 8 -22.89 14.07 7.77
N GLY A 9 -22.66 14.87 8.83
CA GLY A 9 -23.13 16.24 8.96
C GLY A 9 -24.56 16.34 9.50
N ASP A 10 -25.27 15.23 9.66
CA ASP A 10 -26.58 15.14 10.28
C ASP A 10 -26.53 14.27 11.54
N LEU A 11 -26.89 14.82 12.69
CA LEU A 11 -26.82 14.14 13.98
C LEU A 11 -27.69 12.88 14.06
N ASN A 12 -28.85 12.88 13.40
CA ASN A 12 -29.75 11.74 13.41
C ASN A 12 -29.24 10.63 12.49
N ALA A 13 -28.61 10.99 11.35
CA ALA A 13 -27.92 10.04 10.49
C ALA A 13 -26.74 9.42 11.22
N ASP A 14 -25.92 10.21 11.91
CA ASP A 14 -24.77 9.71 12.68
C ASP A 14 -25.23 8.73 13.77
N ARG A 15 -26.28 9.07 14.55
CA ARG A 15 -26.83 8.15 15.57
C ARG A 15 -27.36 6.85 14.98
N ARG A 16 -28.07 6.90 13.83
CA ARG A 16 -28.52 5.67 13.16
C ARG A 16 -27.34 4.82 12.69
N ALA A 17 -26.30 5.46 12.17
CA ALA A 17 -25.09 4.75 11.75
C ALA A 17 -24.38 4.09 12.93
N ASP A 18 -24.29 4.74 14.10
CA ASP A 18 -23.72 4.13 15.30
C ASP A 18 -24.51 2.88 15.73
N TYR A 19 -25.85 2.95 15.67
CA TYR A 19 -26.70 1.78 15.93
C TYR A 19 -26.51 0.66 14.90
N ALA A 20 -26.37 1.03 13.61
CA ALA A 20 -26.06 0.07 12.55
C ALA A 20 -24.73 -0.64 12.80
N GLU A 21 -23.71 0.08 13.28
CA GLU A 21 -22.42 -0.53 13.66
C GLU A 21 -22.56 -1.50 14.84
N MET A 22 -23.43 -1.21 15.82
CA MET A 22 -23.70 -2.13 16.92
C MET A 22 -24.38 -3.41 16.43
N LEU A 23 -25.38 -3.31 15.55
CA LEU A 23 -26.04 -4.47 14.93
C LEU A 23 -25.03 -5.28 14.09
N PHE A 24 -24.20 -4.61 13.31
CA PHE A 24 -23.16 -5.27 12.54
C PHE A 24 -22.17 -6.04 13.43
N ALA A 25 -21.75 -5.44 14.54
CA ALA A 25 -20.85 -6.07 15.50
C ALA A 25 -21.47 -7.28 16.23
N SER A 26 -22.80 -7.29 16.37
CA SER A 26 -23.55 -8.43 16.93
C SER A 26 -23.83 -9.55 15.92
N GLY A 27 -23.47 -9.35 14.63
CA GLY A 27 -23.68 -10.30 13.55
C GLY A 27 -25.00 -10.15 12.79
N ASP A 28 -25.85 -9.20 13.16
CA ASP A 28 -27.10 -8.90 12.42
C ASP A 28 -26.80 -7.95 11.25
N HIS A 29 -26.11 -8.49 10.24
CA HIS A 29 -25.66 -7.72 9.08
C HIS A 29 -26.82 -7.18 8.23
N VAL A 30 -27.96 -7.88 8.22
CA VAL A 30 -29.15 -7.45 7.46
C VAL A 30 -29.79 -6.25 8.10
N ALA A 31 -30.10 -6.30 9.40
CA ALA A 31 -30.67 -5.18 10.12
C ALA A 31 -29.71 -3.97 10.16
N ALA A 32 -28.39 -4.22 10.26
CA ALA A 32 -27.39 -3.17 10.19
C ALA A 32 -27.47 -2.40 8.86
N ALA A 33 -27.53 -3.13 7.73
CA ALA A 33 -27.61 -2.51 6.41
C ALA A 33 -28.93 -1.73 6.22
N GLU A 34 -30.05 -2.26 6.68
CA GLU A 34 -31.36 -1.56 6.61
C GLU A 34 -31.37 -0.27 7.42
N LEU A 35 -30.81 -0.31 8.64
CA LEU A 35 -30.72 0.87 9.48
C LEU A 35 -29.78 1.95 8.92
N LEU A 36 -28.63 1.54 8.35
CA LEU A 36 -27.70 2.47 7.71
C LEU A 36 -28.28 3.07 6.42
N LEU A 37 -29.09 2.32 5.66
CA LEU A 37 -29.81 2.86 4.52
C LEU A 37 -30.76 3.99 4.95
N GLY A 38 -31.50 3.80 6.07
CA GLY A 38 -32.33 4.86 6.65
C GLY A 38 -31.54 6.07 7.18
N ALA A 39 -30.26 5.90 7.53
CA ALA A 39 -29.38 7.04 7.83
C ALA A 39 -29.00 7.80 6.56
N LEU A 40 -28.77 7.09 5.45
CA LEU A 40 -28.42 7.68 4.15
C LEU A 40 -29.60 8.43 3.48
N GLU A 41 -30.83 8.12 3.85
CA GLU A 41 -31.99 8.94 3.46
C GLU A 41 -31.90 10.37 4.04
N LEU A 42 -31.31 10.54 5.23
CA LEU A 42 -31.06 11.84 5.86
C LEU A 42 -29.80 12.52 5.33
N ALA A 43 -28.81 11.73 4.92
CA ALA A 43 -27.51 12.22 4.47
C ALA A 43 -27.08 11.55 3.15
N PRO A 44 -27.77 11.77 2.01
CA PRO A 44 -27.55 11.04 0.76
C PRO A 44 -26.19 11.35 0.12
N GLN A 45 -25.53 12.44 0.48
CA GLN A 45 -24.21 12.83 -0.03
C GLN A 45 -23.05 12.28 0.82
N TRP A 46 -23.33 11.45 1.82
CA TRP A 46 -22.31 10.90 2.71
C TRP A 46 -21.63 9.67 2.09
N ALA A 47 -20.55 9.90 1.33
CA ALA A 47 -19.81 8.84 0.61
C ALA A 47 -19.31 7.73 1.54
N MET A 48 -18.84 8.07 2.77
CA MET A 48 -18.39 7.07 3.73
C MET A 48 -19.53 6.18 4.23
N GLY A 49 -20.72 6.75 4.43
CA GLY A 49 -21.90 5.97 4.78
C GLY A 49 -22.29 4.98 3.68
N TRP A 50 -22.26 5.40 2.42
CA TRP A 50 -22.47 4.50 1.27
C TRP A 50 -21.40 3.41 1.17
N PHE A 51 -20.14 3.77 1.41
CA PHE A 51 -19.06 2.77 1.43
C PHE A 51 -19.32 1.71 2.51
N ARG A 52 -19.70 2.17 3.71
CA ARG A 52 -20.00 1.28 4.83
C ARG A 52 -21.24 0.42 4.60
N LEU A 53 -22.27 0.97 3.96
CA LEU A 53 -23.45 0.20 3.54
C LEU A 53 -23.05 -0.94 2.61
N GLY A 54 -22.17 -0.68 1.65
CA GLY A 54 -21.62 -1.72 0.77
C GLY A 54 -20.94 -2.85 1.55
N GLU A 55 -20.14 -2.54 2.57
CA GLU A 55 -19.51 -3.55 3.43
C GLU A 55 -20.52 -4.38 4.24
N MET A 56 -21.59 -3.74 4.75
CA MET A 56 -22.67 -4.43 5.47
C MET A 56 -23.46 -5.35 4.54
N GLN A 57 -23.75 -4.90 3.31
CA GLN A 57 -24.42 -5.70 2.28
C GLN A 57 -23.54 -6.89 1.84
N GLU A 58 -22.24 -6.68 1.64
CA GLU A 58 -21.28 -7.75 1.34
C GLU A 58 -21.27 -8.82 2.46
N ALA A 59 -21.21 -8.40 3.72
CA ALA A 59 -21.23 -9.31 4.86
C ALA A 59 -22.54 -10.09 4.97
N SER A 60 -23.67 -9.52 4.51
CA SER A 60 -24.95 -10.21 4.43
C SER A 60 -25.13 -11.10 3.19
N GLY A 61 -24.11 -11.18 2.30
CA GLY A 61 -24.14 -11.94 1.05
C GLY A 61 -24.90 -11.25 -0.10
N ARG A 62 -25.36 -10.02 0.08
CA ARG A 62 -26.15 -9.25 -0.90
C ARG A 62 -25.23 -8.48 -1.86
N LEU A 63 -24.45 -9.20 -2.68
CA LEU A 63 -23.37 -8.61 -3.50
C LEU A 63 -23.85 -7.56 -4.50
N ASP A 64 -25.07 -7.71 -5.05
CA ASP A 64 -25.61 -6.71 -5.98
C ASP A 64 -25.93 -5.39 -5.29
N LEU A 65 -26.47 -5.42 -4.07
CA LEU A 65 -26.70 -4.22 -3.26
C LEU A 65 -25.40 -3.58 -2.77
N ALA A 66 -24.41 -4.41 -2.43
CA ALA A 66 -23.06 -3.92 -2.11
C ALA A 66 -22.45 -3.17 -3.31
N ALA A 67 -22.55 -3.73 -4.51
CA ALA A 67 -22.07 -3.08 -5.72
C ALA A 67 -22.76 -1.73 -5.98
N GLN A 68 -24.10 -1.66 -5.83
CA GLN A 68 -24.86 -0.40 -5.99
C GLN A 68 -24.36 0.67 -5.02
N ALA A 69 -24.15 0.30 -3.75
CA ALA A 69 -23.65 1.21 -2.73
C ALA A 69 -22.25 1.74 -3.08
N TRP A 70 -21.33 0.87 -3.54
CA TRP A 70 -19.98 1.32 -3.92
C TRP A 70 -19.95 2.11 -5.23
N VAL A 71 -20.86 1.85 -6.19
CA VAL A 71 -21.04 2.73 -7.35
C VAL A 71 -21.50 4.12 -6.93
N MET A 72 -22.39 4.22 -5.92
CA MET A 72 -22.78 5.52 -5.36
C MET A 72 -21.57 6.25 -4.74
N VAL A 73 -20.66 5.54 -4.05
CA VAL A 73 -19.40 6.14 -3.55
C VAL A 73 -18.60 6.77 -4.69
N LEU A 74 -18.41 6.06 -5.81
CA LEU A 74 -17.65 6.58 -6.95
C LEU A 74 -18.31 7.79 -7.60
N ASN A 75 -19.65 7.87 -7.58
CA ASN A 75 -20.38 9.04 -8.06
C ASN A 75 -20.19 10.26 -7.13
N LEU A 76 -20.14 10.04 -5.82
CA LEU A 76 -19.99 11.10 -4.82
C LEU A 76 -18.54 11.54 -4.62
N ASP A 77 -17.59 10.61 -4.74
CA ASP A 77 -16.15 10.85 -4.64
C ASP A 77 -15.42 10.16 -5.80
N PRO A 78 -15.33 10.80 -6.98
CA PRO A 78 -14.64 10.22 -8.15
C PRO A 78 -13.14 9.97 -7.92
N ALA A 79 -12.52 10.59 -6.90
CA ALA A 79 -11.15 10.31 -6.52
C ALA A 79 -11.00 8.96 -5.79
N ASP A 80 -12.13 8.39 -5.36
CA ASP A 80 -12.23 7.09 -4.70
C ASP A 80 -11.32 6.95 -3.46
N ARG A 81 -11.40 7.92 -2.54
CA ARG A 81 -10.62 7.91 -1.29
C ARG A 81 -10.93 6.72 -0.39
N GLN A 82 -12.08 6.09 -0.55
CA GLN A 82 -12.52 4.90 0.19
C GLN A 82 -12.04 3.59 -0.43
N GLY A 83 -11.67 3.59 -1.71
CA GLY A 83 -11.29 2.38 -2.46
C GLY A 83 -12.49 1.51 -2.84
N ALA A 84 -13.60 2.13 -3.23
CA ALA A 84 -14.81 1.45 -3.67
C ALA A 84 -14.59 0.64 -4.97
N ALA A 85 -13.75 1.14 -5.89
CA ALA A 85 -13.38 0.42 -7.10
C ALA A 85 -12.68 -0.91 -6.78
N LEU A 86 -11.82 -0.96 -5.76
CA LEU A 86 -11.18 -2.20 -5.31
C LEU A 86 -12.20 -3.19 -4.75
N LYS A 87 -13.20 -2.70 -4.01
CA LYS A 87 -14.29 -3.55 -3.49
C LYS A 87 -15.14 -4.12 -4.62
N LEU A 88 -15.49 -3.31 -5.60
CA LEU A 88 -16.20 -3.76 -6.81
C LEU A 88 -15.40 -4.82 -7.58
N GLN A 89 -14.09 -4.63 -7.74
CA GLN A 89 -13.20 -5.61 -8.36
C GLN A 89 -13.18 -6.93 -7.58
N LEU A 90 -13.08 -6.91 -6.26
CA LEU A 90 -13.04 -8.11 -5.41
C LEU A 90 -14.31 -8.97 -5.53
N ILE A 91 -15.47 -8.37 -5.70
CA ILE A 91 -16.72 -9.11 -5.88
C ILE A 91 -17.07 -9.39 -7.36
N GLY A 92 -16.14 -9.10 -8.29
CA GLY A 92 -16.33 -9.34 -9.73
C GLY A 92 -17.37 -8.43 -10.40
N LYS A 93 -17.67 -7.27 -9.82
CA LYS A 93 -18.63 -6.28 -10.34
C LYS A 93 -17.97 -5.00 -10.87
N GLY A 94 -16.65 -4.94 -10.87
CA GLY A 94 -15.86 -3.81 -11.37
C GLY A 94 -14.75 -4.26 -12.32
N PRO A 95 -14.12 -3.30 -13.02
CA PRO A 95 -12.98 -3.60 -13.88
C PRO A 95 -11.78 -4.09 -13.07
N VAL A 96 -10.98 -4.96 -13.67
CA VAL A 96 -9.68 -5.33 -13.09
C VAL A 96 -8.72 -4.15 -13.24
N SER A 97 -8.27 -3.63 -12.11
CA SER A 97 -7.28 -2.54 -12.07
C SER A 97 -5.87 -3.09 -11.82
N SER A 98 -4.88 -2.47 -12.45
CA SER A 98 -3.47 -2.77 -12.23
C SER A 98 -2.85 -1.98 -11.05
N ALA A 99 -3.60 -1.04 -10.47
CA ALA A 99 -3.18 -0.25 -9.31
C ALA A 99 -4.41 0.29 -8.56
N PRO A 100 -4.31 0.54 -7.24
CA PRO A 100 -5.35 1.20 -6.48
C PRO A 100 -5.41 2.70 -6.85
N PRO A 101 -6.53 3.37 -6.58
CA PRO A 101 -6.60 4.83 -6.67
C PRO A 101 -5.55 5.49 -5.75
N SER A 102 -4.78 6.44 -6.28
CA SER A 102 -3.76 7.16 -5.50
C SER A 102 -4.33 7.86 -4.27
N ALA A 103 -5.53 8.45 -4.41
CA ALA A 103 -6.23 9.10 -3.31
C ALA A 103 -6.63 8.12 -2.18
N PHE A 104 -6.95 6.86 -2.51
CA PHE A 104 -7.18 5.82 -1.52
C PHE A 104 -5.90 5.52 -0.72
N VAL A 105 -4.77 5.33 -1.41
CA VAL A 105 -3.49 5.03 -0.76
C VAL A 105 -3.05 6.19 0.13
N GLU A 106 -3.12 7.43 -0.37
CA GLU A 106 -2.81 8.64 0.40
C GLU A 106 -3.68 8.75 1.65
N THR A 107 -5.00 8.63 1.50
CA THR A 107 -5.96 8.73 2.62
C THR A 107 -5.71 7.65 3.67
N LEU A 108 -5.42 6.43 3.23
CA LEU A 108 -5.11 5.30 4.11
C LEU A 108 -3.89 5.61 5.00
N PHE A 109 -2.78 6.02 4.40
CA PHE A 109 -1.54 6.30 5.11
C PHE A 109 -1.58 7.60 5.93
N ASP A 110 -2.28 8.62 5.45
CA ASP A 110 -2.51 9.83 6.24
C ASP A 110 -3.29 9.52 7.53
N HIS A 111 -4.24 8.58 7.47
CA HIS A 111 -4.98 8.17 8.66
C HIS A 111 -4.13 7.41 9.67
N TYR A 112 -3.25 6.52 9.19
CA TYR A 112 -2.43 5.68 10.07
C TYR A 112 -1.16 6.35 10.58
N ALA A 113 -0.73 7.48 10.03
CA ALA A 113 0.58 8.07 10.30
C ALA A 113 0.91 8.23 11.80
N GLU A 114 -0.09 8.54 12.66
CA GLU A 114 0.15 8.74 14.09
C GLU A 114 0.44 7.45 14.85
N THR A 115 -0.18 6.34 14.48
CA THR A 115 -0.08 5.05 15.18
C THR A 115 0.69 3.99 14.38
N PHE A 116 1.25 4.38 13.22
CA PHE A 116 1.81 3.47 12.25
C PHE A 116 2.92 2.58 12.81
N GLU A 117 3.93 3.16 13.45
CA GLU A 117 5.05 2.39 14.00
C GLU A 117 4.63 1.51 15.17
N GLU A 118 3.79 2.03 16.07
CA GLU A 118 3.26 1.24 17.19
C GLU A 118 2.50 0.00 16.68
N MET A 119 1.69 0.19 15.64
CA MET A 119 0.92 -0.91 15.06
C MET A 119 1.82 -1.89 14.29
N LEU A 120 2.69 -1.37 13.42
CA LEU A 120 3.48 -2.17 12.50
C LEU A 120 4.59 -2.94 13.24
N VAL A 121 5.39 -2.25 14.04
CA VAL A 121 6.51 -2.87 14.77
C VAL A 121 6.03 -3.57 16.04
N GLY A 122 5.15 -2.92 16.82
CA GLY A 122 4.72 -3.45 18.12
C GLY A 122 3.70 -4.59 18.02
N LYS A 123 2.77 -4.54 17.07
CA LYS A 123 1.65 -5.52 16.99
C LYS A 123 1.76 -6.50 15.83
N LEU A 124 2.44 -6.12 14.73
CA LEU A 124 2.49 -6.94 13.51
C LEU A 124 3.85 -7.62 13.29
N ASP A 125 4.80 -7.49 14.23
CA ASP A 125 6.16 -8.07 14.15
C ASP A 125 6.85 -7.80 12.79
N TYR A 126 6.79 -6.55 12.35
CA TYR A 126 7.32 -6.12 11.05
C TYR A 126 8.85 -6.04 11.09
N ARG A 127 9.52 -6.92 10.35
CA ARG A 127 10.99 -7.03 10.30
C ARG A 127 11.57 -6.95 8.89
N LEU A 128 10.81 -6.43 7.97
CA LEU A 128 11.21 -6.36 6.58
C LEU A 128 12.43 -5.43 6.35
N PRO A 129 12.55 -4.26 7.04
CA PRO A 129 13.73 -3.42 6.90
C PRO A 129 15.04 -4.15 7.24
N GLU A 130 15.03 -4.98 8.30
CA GLU A 130 16.18 -5.79 8.69
C GLU A 130 16.52 -6.87 7.66
N ALA A 131 15.50 -7.49 7.06
CA ALA A 131 15.70 -8.52 6.03
C ALA A 131 16.32 -7.91 4.77
N LEU A 132 15.81 -6.76 4.31
CA LEU A 132 16.34 -6.04 3.16
C LEU A 132 17.76 -5.50 3.43
N GLU A 133 18.01 -4.88 4.59
CA GLU A 133 19.37 -4.42 4.96
C GLU A 133 20.37 -5.55 4.92
N ARG A 134 20.06 -6.70 5.53
CA ARG A 134 20.94 -7.88 5.53
C ARG A 134 21.25 -8.36 4.11
N MET A 135 20.25 -8.39 3.22
CA MET A 135 20.41 -8.79 1.83
C MET A 135 21.30 -7.80 1.06
N ILE A 136 21.08 -6.48 1.26
CA ILE A 136 21.88 -5.41 0.65
C ILE A 136 23.35 -5.51 1.08
N ARG A 137 23.62 -5.64 2.40
CA ARG A 137 24.98 -5.75 2.94
C ARG A 137 25.72 -7.01 2.49
N LYS A 138 24.99 -8.13 2.29
CA LYS A 138 25.56 -9.37 1.76
C LYS A 138 26.01 -9.22 0.30
N ALA A 139 25.26 -8.45 -0.49
CA ALA A 139 25.56 -8.25 -1.91
C ALA A 139 26.66 -7.20 -2.16
N ARG A 140 26.78 -6.19 -1.31
CA ARG A 140 27.80 -5.15 -1.43
C ARG A 140 28.33 -4.75 -0.06
N SER A 141 29.65 -4.88 0.11
CA SER A 141 30.41 -4.27 1.22
C SER A 141 30.72 -2.81 0.88
N GLY A 142 30.67 -1.94 1.90
CA GLY A 142 30.95 -0.51 1.73
C GLY A 142 29.68 0.35 1.70
N ARG A 143 29.89 1.66 1.49
CA ARG A 143 28.81 2.63 1.48
C ARG A 143 28.25 2.83 0.09
N PHE A 144 26.96 3.13 0.02
CA PHE A 144 26.32 3.63 -1.18
C PHE A 144 26.41 5.15 -1.20
N ARG A 145 26.59 5.71 -2.38
CA ARG A 145 26.70 7.15 -2.57
C ARG A 145 25.35 7.85 -2.40
N LEU A 146 24.33 7.30 -3.04
CA LEU A 146 22.96 7.80 -2.99
C LEU A 146 21.97 6.63 -2.92
N ALA A 147 21.15 6.64 -1.87
CA ALA A 147 19.98 5.76 -1.80
C ALA A 147 18.68 6.54 -1.99
N LEU A 148 17.75 5.93 -2.72
CA LEU A 148 16.39 6.39 -2.88
C LEU A 148 15.42 5.39 -2.24
N ASP A 149 14.69 5.84 -1.21
CA ASP A 149 13.73 5.02 -0.48
C ASP A 149 12.31 5.33 -0.95
N LEU A 150 11.76 4.43 -1.75
CA LEU A 150 10.44 4.57 -2.38
C LEU A 150 9.34 4.06 -1.45
N GLY A 151 8.37 4.95 -1.13
CA GLY A 151 7.37 4.69 -0.10
C GLY A 151 8.01 4.67 1.30
N CYS A 152 8.82 5.67 1.59
CA CYS A 152 9.64 5.71 2.80
C CYS A 152 8.82 5.74 4.11
N GLY A 153 7.52 6.05 4.05
CA GLY A 153 6.62 6.09 5.20
C GLY A 153 7.14 6.99 6.30
N THR A 154 7.19 6.46 7.51
CA THR A 154 7.75 7.14 8.69
C THR A 154 9.28 7.02 8.78
N GLY A 155 9.93 6.30 7.85
CA GLY A 155 11.38 6.17 7.77
C GLY A 155 11.99 4.91 8.39
N LEU A 156 11.21 3.84 8.61
CA LEU A 156 11.73 2.59 9.20
C LEU A 156 12.85 1.96 8.35
N MET A 157 12.70 1.95 7.02
CA MET A 157 13.79 1.50 6.13
C MET A 157 14.95 2.48 6.12
N GLY A 158 14.66 3.79 6.13
CA GLY A 158 15.67 4.83 6.16
C GLY A 158 16.60 4.74 7.36
N GLU A 159 16.12 4.35 8.55
CA GLU A 159 16.96 4.10 9.73
C GLU A 159 18.01 3.02 9.49
N ARG A 160 17.66 1.98 8.73
CA ARG A 160 18.57 0.90 8.35
C ARG A 160 19.55 1.31 7.25
N LEU A 161 19.10 2.21 6.36
CA LEU A 161 19.94 2.69 5.27
C LEU A 161 20.96 3.75 5.71
N ARG A 162 20.58 4.68 6.61
CA ARG A 162 21.43 5.81 6.99
C ARG A 162 22.88 5.46 7.33
N PRO A 163 23.16 4.38 8.06
CA PRO A 163 24.55 3.99 8.37
C PRO A 163 25.38 3.56 7.17
N ILE A 164 24.77 3.17 6.05
CA ILE A 164 25.41 2.56 4.87
C ILE A 164 25.34 3.45 3.62
N VAL A 165 24.80 4.65 3.72
CA VAL A 165 24.68 5.58 2.59
C VAL A 165 25.30 6.92 2.92
N ASP A 166 25.79 7.65 1.90
CA ASP A 166 26.29 9.01 2.06
C ASP A 166 25.13 10.01 1.96
N ARG A 167 24.23 9.83 1.01
CA ARG A 167 23.03 10.62 0.82
C ARG A 167 21.78 9.72 0.75
N LEU A 168 20.73 10.10 1.47
CA LEU A 168 19.47 9.37 1.56
C LEU A 168 18.30 10.27 1.18
N GLU A 169 17.58 9.88 0.14
CA GLU A 169 16.36 10.56 -0.30
C GLU A 169 15.16 9.65 -0.11
N GLY A 170 14.04 10.23 0.36
CA GLY A 170 12.80 9.50 0.58
C GLY A 170 11.64 10.07 -0.23
N ILE A 171 10.83 9.19 -0.78
CA ILE A 171 9.59 9.55 -1.48
C ILE A 171 8.42 8.83 -0.83
N ASP A 172 7.33 9.57 -0.58
CA ASP A 172 6.07 8.99 -0.10
C ASP A 172 4.87 9.79 -0.61
N ILE A 173 3.72 9.14 -0.77
CA ILE A 173 2.48 9.79 -1.19
C ILE A 173 1.82 10.55 -0.02
N SER A 174 2.02 10.12 1.22
CA SER A 174 1.41 10.69 2.42
C SER A 174 2.25 11.84 2.99
N ALA A 175 1.65 13.03 3.02
CA ALA A 175 2.27 14.18 3.66
C ALA A 175 2.47 13.99 5.17
N ARG A 176 1.58 13.24 5.83
CA ARG A 176 1.67 12.95 7.27
C ARG A 176 2.79 11.95 7.58
N MET A 177 2.98 10.94 6.74
CA MET A 177 4.12 10.03 6.84
C MET A 177 5.44 10.78 6.70
N LEU A 178 5.59 11.62 5.67
CA LEU A 178 6.77 12.46 5.46
C LEU A 178 7.04 13.42 6.63
N LYS A 179 5.99 13.94 7.27
CA LYS A 179 6.15 14.75 8.48
C LYS A 179 6.80 13.94 9.61
N LYS A 180 6.40 12.67 9.81
CA LYS A 180 7.04 11.76 10.80
C LYS A 180 8.48 11.43 10.40
N ALA A 181 8.71 11.05 9.14
CA ALA A 181 10.08 10.78 8.66
C ALA A 181 11.03 11.96 8.87
N ARG A 182 10.55 13.20 8.64
CA ARG A 182 11.34 14.42 8.86
C ARG A 182 11.78 14.61 10.31
N THR A 183 10.97 14.19 11.29
CA THR A 183 11.35 14.31 12.71
C THR A 183 12.53 13.41 13.10
N LYS A 184 12.80 12.36 12.32
CA LYS A 184 13.93 11.46 12.57
C LYS A 184 15.28 12.05 12.13
N GLY A 185 15.27 13.05 11.24
CA GLY A 185 16.49 13.73 10.78
C GLY A 185 17.48 12.85 10.02
N ILE A 186 17.00 11.75 9.41
CA ILE A 186 17.85 10.76 8.73
C ILE A 186 17.89 10.92 7.21
N TYR A 187 16.88 11.59 6.62
CA TYR A 187 16.83 11.85 5.20
C TYR A 187 17.41 13.22 4.86
N ASP A 188 18.22 13.26 3.81
CA ASP A 188 18.75 14.52 3.25
C ASP A 188 17.66 15.26 2.44
N THR A 189 16.76 14.49 1.78
CA THR A 189 15.63 15.03 1.01
C THR A 189 14.40 14.16 1.22
N LEU A 190 13.24 14.80 1.39
CA LEU A 190 11.92 14.12 1.46
C LEU A 190 10.97 14.78 0.47
N THR A 191 10.44 13.98 -0.46
CA THR A 191 9.57 14.43 -1.55
C THR A 191 8.21 13.75 -1.47
N LYS A 192 7.12 14.56 -1.56
CA LYS A 192 5.78 14.01 -1.74
C LYS A 192 5.54 13.69 -3.19
N ALA A 193 5.37 12.42 -3.54
CA ALA A 193 5.02 11.98 -4.89
C ALA A 193 4.34 10.62 -4.88
N ASP A 194 3.54 10.37 -5.93
CA ASP A 194 2.96 9.07 -6.22
C ASP A 194 3.95 8.22 -7.02
N LEU A 195 4.20 7.00 -6.57
CA LEU A 195 5.12 6.06 -7.23
C LEU A 195 4.62 5.57 -8.59
N GLN A 196 3.32 5.65 -8.86
CA GLN A 196 2.77 5.31 -10.17
C GLN A 196 3.28 6.25 -11.27
N GLY A 197 3.66 7.47 -10.90
CA GLY A 197 4.14 8.50 -11.82
C GLY A 197 5.45 9.16 -11.41
N PHE A 198 6.20 8.60 -10.44
CA PHE A 198 7.40 9.26 -9.96
C PHE A 198 8.47 9.40 -11.05
N SER A 199 9.21 10.49 -10.97
CA SER A 199 10.44 10.71 -11.70
C SER A 199 11.51 11.19 -10.73
N HIS A 200 12.75 10.87 -11.03
CA HIS A 200 13.90 11.35 -10.28
C HIS A 200 14.78 12.20 -11.20
N SER A 201 15.03 13.43 -10.79
CA SER A 201 15.92 14.35 -11.50
C SER A 201 17.15 14.63 -10.63
N GLY A 202 18.31 14.35 -11.13
CA GLY A 202 19.57 14.53 -10.38
C GLY A 202 20.53 13.37 -10.61
N GLU A 203 21.36 13.11 -9.61
CA GLU A 203 22.31 12.02 -9.65
C GLU A 203 21.61 10.66 -9.53
N ASN A 204 21.98 9.72 -10.41
CA ASN A 204 21.40 8.39 -10.37
C ASN A 204 21.76 7.65 -9.08
N PRO A 205 20.77 7.16 -8.30
CA PRO A 205 21.02 6.40 -7.09
C PRO A 205 21.73 5.07 -7.42
N ASP A 206 22.65 4.67 -6.58
CA ASP A 206 23.28 3.35 -6.65
C ASP A 206 22.62 2.32 -5.70
N LEU A 207 21.62 2.76 -4.94
CA LEU A 207 20.68 1.92 -4.20
C LEU A 207 19.26 2.48 -4.30
N VAL A 208 18.29 1.64 -4.64
CA VAL A 208 16.86 1.95 -4.52
C VAL A 208 16.24 0.91 -3.59
N THR A 209 15.39 1.35 -2.66
CA THR A 209 14.63 0.44 -1.78
C THR A 209 13.14 0.68 -1.89
N SER A 210 12.33 -0.35 -1.64
CA SER A 210 10.87 -0.25 -1.54
C SER A 210 10.34 -1.35 -0.63
N ALA A 211 10.17 -1.03 0.67
CA ALA A 211 9.83 -1.97 1.73
C ALA A 211 8.32 -1.92 2.05
N ASP A 212 7.59 -2.99 1.77
CA ASP A 212 6.14 -3.16 1.99
C ASP A 212 5.25 -2.13 1.24
N VAL A 213 5.68 -1.74 0.04
CA VAL A 213 5.03 -0.70 -0.78
C VAL A 213 4.43 -1.27 -2.06
N LEU A 214 5.11 -2.20 -2.74
CA LEU A 214 4.67 -2.77 -4.00
C LEU A 214 3.37 -3.59 -3.86
N ILE A 215 2.95 -3.88 -2.66
CA ILE A 215 1.64 -4.43 -2.33
C ILE A 215 0.47 -3.50 -2.71
N TYR A 216 0.76 -2.22 -2.94
CA TYR A 216 -0.17 -1.23 -3.49
C TYR A 216 0.06 -0.98 -4.99
N VAL A 217 0.74 -1.89 -5.68
CA VAL A 217 0.98 -1.85 -7.13
C VAL A 217 0.70 -3.24 -7.68
N GLY A 218 -0.32 -3.39 -8.52
CA GLY A 218 -0.65 -4.67 -9.15
C GLY A 218 0.33 -4.98 -10.29
N ALA A 219 0.30 -4.21 -11.36
CA ALA A 219 1.24 -4.35 -12.47
C ALA A 219 2.57 -3.63 -12.16
N LEU A 220 3.64 -4.41 -11.99
CA LEU A 220 4.95 -3.91 -11.57
C LEU A 220 5.80 -3.32 -12.70
N GLU A 221 5.46 -3.60 -13.97
CA GLU A 221 6.26 -3.25 -15.14
C GLU A 221 6.61 -1.75 -15.19
N GLY A 222 5.61 -0.90 -14.98
CA GLY A 222 5.79 0.54 -15.04
C GLY A 222 6.71 1.09 -13.95
N LEU A 223 6.57 0.60 -12.72
CA LEU A 223 7.40 1.02 -11.59
C LEU A 223 8.82 0.48 -11.70
N ILE A 224 8.98 -0.82 -12.00
CA ILE A 224 10.31 -1.44 -12.15
C ILE A 224 11.06 -0.79 -13.32
N GLY A 225 10.37 -0.48 -14.43
CA GLY A 225 10.98 0.24 -15.56
C GLY A 225 11.47 1.62 -15.19
N ARG A 226 10.70 2.39 -14.40
CA ARG A 226 11.14 3.70 -13.87
C ARG A 226 12.36 3.57 -12.95
N VAL A 227 12.34 2.59 -12.05
CA VAL A 227 13.49 2.33 -11.16
C VAL A 227 14.73 1.96 -11.98
N ALA A 228 14.59 1.05 -12.95
CA ALA A 228 15.69 0.68 -13.84
C ALA A 228 16.23 1.88 -14.64
N GLY A 229 15.34 2.82 -15.04
CA GLY A 229 15.72 4.04 -15.74
C GLY A 229 16.61 4.97 -14.91
N VAL A 230 16.27 5.16 -13.62
CA VAL A 230 17.00 6.09 -12.73
C VAL A 230 18.19 5.45 -12.03
N LEU A 231 18.22 4.13 -11.86
CA LEU A 231 19.28 3.42 -11.15
C LEU A 231 20.63 3.55 -11.89
N ALA A 232 21.69 3.80 -11.16
CA ALA A 232 23.06 3.85 -11.72
C ALA A 232 23.49 2.47 -12.24
N GLY A 233 24.42 2.42 -13.19
CA GLY A 233 25.06 1.18 -13.60
C GLY A 233 25.76 0.51 -12.41
N GLY A 234 25.55 -0.79 -12.21
CA GLY A 234 25.98 -1.50 -11.01
C GLY A 234 25.16 -1.22 -9.75
N GLY A 235 24.07 -0.44 -9.86
CA GLY A 235 23.17 -0.12 -8.74
C GLY A 235 22.26 -1.28 -8.36
N LEU A 236 21.78 -1.28 -7.12
CA LEU A 236 20.94 -2.30 -6.54
C LEU A 236 19.50 -1.79 -6.34
N PHE A 237 18.52 -2.63 -6.63
CA PHE A 237 17.13 -2.43 -6.26
C PHE A 237 16.68 -3.52 -5.30
N ALA A 238 16.34 -3.14 -4.06
CA ALA A 238 15.88 -4.03 -3.01
C ALA A 238 14.41 -3.74 -2.67
N PHE A 239 13.52 -4.72 -2.79
CA PHE A 239 12.10 -4.52 -2.57
C PHE A 239 11.40 -5.77 -2.04
N SER A 240 10.14 -5.62 -1.67
CA SER A 240 9.30 -6.74 -1.26
C SER A 240 7.94 -6.72 -1.93
N VAL A 241 7.33 -7.90 -2.04
CA VAL A 241 5.94 -8.12 -2.48
C VAL A 241 5.28 -9.18 -1.61
N GLU A 242 3.96 -9.13 -1.45
CA GLU A 242 3.20 -10.27 -0.90
C GLU A 242 3.19 -11.43 -1.92
N SER A 243 3.27 -12.67 -1.43
CA SER A 243 3.39 -13.84 -2.29
C SER A 243 2.04 -14.33 -2.83
N LEU A 244 1.99 -14.64 -4.10
CA LEU A 244 0.89 -15.30 -4.79
C LEU A 244 1.34 -16.68 -5.26
N ALA A 245 0.50 -17.69 -5.10
CA ALA A 245 0.86 -19.07 -5.44
C ALA A 245 0.88 -19.33 -6.96
N SER A 246 0.02 -18.64 -7.74
CA SER A 246 -0.09 -18.82 -9.19
C SER A 246 -0.68 -17.58 -9.87
N GLY A 247 -0.46 -17.46 -11.19
CA GLY A 247 -0.81 -16.28 -11.96
C GLY A 247 0.27 -15.21 -11.88
N ASP A 248 -0.01 -14.02 -12.38
CA ASP A 248 0.95 -12.91 -12.38
C ASP A 248 0.82 -12.11 -11.08
N PHE A 249 -0.29 -11.43 -10.89
CA PHE A 249 -0.65 -10.73 -9.66
C PHE A 249 -2.16 -10.79 -9.42
N ALA A 250 -2.58 -10.60 -8.17
CA ALA A 250 -3.99 -10.59 -7.81
C ALA A 250 -4.27 -9.65 -6.65
N LEU A 251 -5.39 -8.94 -6.74
CA LEU A 251 -5.94 -8.17 -5.63
C LEU A 251 -6.48 -9.14 -4.58
N GLN A 252 -6.05 -8.96 -3.33
CA GLN A 252 -6.45 -9.77 -2.18
C GLN A 252 -7.61 -9.11 -1.40
N PRO A 253 -8.36 -9.86 -0.58
CA PRO A 253 -9.42 -9.30 0.29
C PRO A 253 -8.91 -8.17 1.22
N SER A 254 -7.61 -8.13 1.49
CA SER A 254 -6.94 -7.04 2.22
C SER A 254 -6.88 -5.71 1.43
N ARG A 255 -7.31 -5.69 0.17
CA ARG A 255 -7.16 -4.60 -0.81
C ARG A 255 -5.69 -4.29 -1.14
N ARG A 256 -4.82 -5.28 -0.99
CA ARG A 256 -3.42 -5.27 -1.41
C ARG A 256 -3.22 -6.26 -2.55
N TYR A 257 -2.18 -6.07 -3.33
CA TYR A 257 -1.80 -6.98 -4.41
C TYR A 257 -0.74 -7.97 -3.92
N ALA A 258 -0.91 -9.22 -4.34
CA ALA A 258 0.11 -10.26 -4.19
C ALA A 258 0.66 -10.65 -5.56
N HIS A 259 1.91 -11.09 -5.63
CA HIS A 259 2.65 -11.35 -6.87
C HIS A 259 3.33 -12.71 -6.81
N SER A 260 3.32 -13.44 -7.93
CA SER A 260 4.05 -14.71 -8.02
C SER A 260 5.55 -14.50 -8.24
N ASP A 261 6.36 -15.45 -7.80
CA ASP A 261 7.81 -15.50 -8.06
C ASP A 261 8.10 -15.38 -9.58
N SER A 262 7.43 -16.18 -10.39
CA SER A 262 7.65 -16.20 -11.84
C SER A 262 7.34 -14.86 -12.51
N TYR A 263 6.30 -14.18 -12.08
CA TYR A 263 5.97 -12.84 -12.56
C TYR A 263 7.02 -11.81 -12.16
N VAL A 264 7.44 -11.82 -10.89
CA VAL A 264 8.46 -10.90 -10.39
C VAL A 264 9.77 -11.07 -11.17
N ARG A 265 10.24 -12.31 -11.37
CA ARG A 265 11.46 -12.58 -12.15
C ARG A 265 11.34 -12.05 -13.56
N ARG A 266 10.32 -12.47 -14.27
CA ARG A 266 10.08 -12.04 -15.66
C ARG A 266 10.02 -10.51 -15.79
N THR A 267 9.34 -9.83 -14.87
CA THR A 267 9.19 -8.37 -14.93
C THR A 267 10.50 -7.65 -14.63
N VAL A 268 11.28 -8.11 -13.65
CA VAL A 268 12.60 -7.55 -13.33
C VAL A 268 13.55 -7.71 -14.53
N GLU A 269 13.63 -8.92 -15.10
CA GLU A 269 14.51 -9.21 -16.24
C GLU A 269 14.11 -8.47 -17.51
N ALA A 270 12.81 -8.37 -17.81
CA ALA A 270 12.28 -7.62 -18.95
C ALA A 270 12.61 -6.12 -18.90
N ASN A 271 12.87 -5.59 -17.71
CA ASN A 271 13.29 -4.19 -17.50
C ASN A 271 14.81 -4.01 -17.39
N GLY A 272 15.60 -5.01 -17.80
CA GLY A 272 17.06 -4.93 -17.86
C GLY A 272 17.77 -5.02 -16.51
N LEU A 273 17.11 -5.56 -15.50
CA LEU A 273 17.69 -5.86 -14.21
C LEU A 273 17.94 -7.38 -14.07
N SER A 274 18.98 -7.77 -13.34
CA SER A 274 19.27 -9.19 -13.03
C SER A 274 18.94 -9.48 -11.58
N ILE A 275 18.20 -10.55 -11.30
CA ILE A 275 17.90 -10.96 -9.91
C ILE A 275 19.15 -11.60 -9.28
N LEU A 276 19.64 -10.97 -8.21
CA LEU A 276 20.71 -11.52 -7.37
C LEU A 276 20.18 -12.45 -6.30
N ALA A 277 19.01 -12.13 -5.73
CA ALA A 277 18.34 -12.94 -4.73
C ALA A 277 16.82 -12.71 -4.78
N LEU A 278 16.05 -13.77 -4.56
CA LEU A 278 14.62 -13.75 -4.32
C LEU A 278 14.36 -14.80 -3.24
N GLU A 279 14.08 -14.35 -2.03
CA GLU A 279 13.98 -15.19 -0.84
C GLU A 279 12.59 -15.08 -0.23
N PRO A 280 11.97 -16.21 0.18
CA PRO A 280 10.70 -16.17 0.89
C PRO A 280 10.88 -15.57 2.28
N THR A 281 9.90 -14.79 2.71
CA THR A 281 9.90 -14.18 4.04
C THR A 281 8.49 -14.09 4.62
N THR A 282 8.39 -13.93 5.94
CA THR A 282 7.19 -13.40 6.58
C THR A 282 7.34 -11.89 6.68
N ILE A 283 6.50 -11.15 5.96
CA ILE A 283 6.58 -9.68 5.93
C ILE A 283 6.12 -9.11 7.27
N ARG A 284 4.96 -9.60 7.76
CA ARG A 284 4.32 -9.18 9.01
C ARG A 284 3.30 -10.22 9.45
N GLN A 285 2.74 -10.06 10.64
CA GLN A 285 1.55 -10.78 11.07
C GLN A 285 0.29 -9.96 10.73
N ASP A 286 -0.78 -10.60 10.26
CA ASP A 286 -2.10 -10.00 10.16
C ASP A 286 -3.11 -10.93 10.83
N ARG A 287 -3.84 -10.44 11.84
CA ARG A 287 -4.78 -11.25 12.67
C ARG A 287 -4.16 -12.54 13.21
N ARG A 288 -2.88 -12.50 13.58
CA ARG A 288 -2.05 -13.63 14.05
C ARG A 288 -1.68 -14.65 12.96
N GLU A 289 -1.98 -14.38 11.71
CA GLU A 289 -1.56 -15.20 10.58
C GLU A 289 -0.36 -14.55 9.88
N PRO A 290 0.67 -15.34 9.48
CA PRO A 290 1.85 -14.79 8.80
C PRO A 290 1.49 -14.38 7.37
N VAL A 291 1.71 -13.12 7.04
CA VAL A 291 1.66 -12.62 5.67
C VAL A 291 2.97 -12.99 4.99
N LYS A 292 2.90 -13.97 4.09
CA LYS A 292 4.05 -14.45 3.32
C LYS A 292 4.36 -13.53 2.16
N GLY A 293 5.63 -13.39 1.84
CA GLY A 293 6.09 -12.57 0.72
C GLY A 293 7.46 -12.97 0.23
N TRP A 294 7.95 -12.18 -0.71
CA TRP A 294 9.28 -12.28 -1.28
C TRP A 294 10.04 -11.01 -0.96
N VAL A 295 11.30 -11.15 -0.53
CA VAL A 295 12.31 -10.10 -0.58
C VAL A 295 13.17 -10.32 -1.81
N VAL A 296 13.37 -9.26 -2.58
CA VAL A 296 14.01 -9.31 -3.89
C VAL A 296 15.17 -8.34 -3.91
N LEU A 297 16.30 -8.78 -4.42
CA LEU A 297 17.44 -7.93 -4.74
C LEU A 297 17.77 -8.08 -6.22
N ALA A 298 17.73 -6.98 -6.94
CA ALA A 298 18.06 -6.91 -8.36
C ALA A 298 19.22 -5.96 -8.60
N LEU A 299 19.99 -6.24 -9.65
CA LEU A 299 21.17 -5.49 -10.07
C LEU A 299 20.94 -4.90 -11.47
N LYS A 300 21.27 -3.64 -11.66
CA LYS A 300 21.44 -3.06 -12.99
C LYS A 300 22.86 -3.28 -13.50
N ALA A 301 23.01 -3.92 -14.66
CA ALA A 301 24.31 -4.08 -15.27
C ALA A 301 25.00 -2.73 -15.51
N HIS A 302 26.33 -2.69 -15.53
CA HIS A 302 27.05 -1.52 -16.01
C HIS A 302 26.76 -1.33 -17.50
N ALA A 303 26.57 -0.10 -17.93
CA ALA A 303 26.59 0.21 -19.37
C ALA A 303 27.97 -0.19 -19.91
N THR A 304 28.00 -1.08 -20.90
CA THR A 304 29.22 -1.46 -21.63
C THR A 304 29.65 -0.33 -22.53
#